data_d1baedbdcd2bed0169b94dfcbaf0249b
#
_entry.id   d1baedbdcd2bed0169b94dfcbaf0249b
#
_cell.length_a   1.000
_cell.length_b   1.000
_cell.length_c   1.000
_cell.angle_alpha   90.00
_cell.angle_beta   90.00
_cell.angle_gamma   90.00
#
_symmetry.space_group_name_H-M   'P 1'
#
loop_
_entity.id
_entity.type
_entity.pdbx_description
1 polymer ?
#
loop_
_entity_poly.entity_id
_entity_poly.type
_entity_poly.pdbx_seq_one_letter_code
_entity_poly.pdbx_strand_id
1 'polypeptide(L)'
;MDHFLEKYGATIKKYGHQMQSLDYHVIDKVLAYDSEIPVYFILPYNSVFPRTKATGYTMEYSTLDEYFVNKLWTTDQRLYVWTVNGSEAFDKAVRLGADGMITDDLEMVQSQVTMAQDDPEYTELLLKKAMEFFDF
;
A
#
# COMPACT_ATOMS: atom_id res chain seq x y z
N MET A 1 20.70 6.82 9.60
CA MET A 1 19.93 5.56 9.49
C MET A 1 20.64 4.41 10.18
N ASP A 2 21.95 4.20 9.95
CA ASP A 2 22.68 3.05 10.51
C ASP A 2 22.58 2.99 12.04
N HIS A 3 22.86 4.10 12.74
CA HIS A 3 22.69 4.17 14.20
C HIS A 3 21.25 3.91 14.69
N PHE A 4 20.25 4.29 13.90
CA PHE A 4 18.84 3.99 14.20
C PHE A 4 18.58 2.48 14.11
N LEU A 5 19.03 1.84 13.04
CA LEU A 5 18.85 0.40 12.83
C LEU A 5 19.62 -0.44 13.85
N GLU A 6 20.85 -0.04 14.20
CA GLU A 6 21.61 -0.68 15.28
C GLU A 6 20.85 -0.66 16.61
N LYS A 7 20.20 0.46 16.91
CA LYS A 7 19.47 0.64 18.17
C LYS A 7 18.10 -0.02 18.19
N TYR A 8 17.34 0.07 17.09
CA TYR A 8 15.92 -0.29 17.05
C TYR A 8 15.57 -1.44 16.11
N GLY A 9 16.48 -1.87 15.24
CA GLY A 9 16.21 -2.87 14.21
C GLY A 9 15.71 -4.19 14.78
N ALA A 10 16.31 -4.68 15.86
CA ALA A 10 15.87 -5.90 16.53
C ALA A 10 14.44 -5.75 17.11
N THR A 11 14.11 -4.58 17.64
CA THR A 11 12.78 -4.28 18.17
C THR A 11 11.74 -4.22 17.05
N ILE A 12 12.05 -3.56 15.94
CA ILE A 12 11.22 -3.48 14.74
C ILE A 12 10.88 -4.89 14.26
N LYS A 13 11.87 -5.75 14.10
CA LYS A 13 11.68 -7.14 13.68
C LYS A 13 10.86 -7.93 14.69
N LYS A 14 11.21 -7.86 15.98
CA LYS A 14 10.54 -8.61 17.05
C LYS A 14 9.02 -8.33 17.10
N TYR A 15 8.61 -7.09 16.91
CA TYR A 15 7.21 -6.69 16.99
C TYR A 15 6.51 -6.60 15.62
N GLY A 16 7.20 -6.98 14.54
CA GLY A 16 6.61 -6.98 13.20
C GLY A 16 6.28 -5.59 12.67
N HIS A 17 7.02 -4.56 13.11
CA HIS A 17 6.82 -3.21 12.61
C HIS A 17 7.24 -3.10 11.15
N GLN A 18 6.54 -2.24 10.42
CA GLN A 18 6.86 -1.88 9.05
C GLN A 18 7.49 -0.49 9.03
N MET A 19 8.37 -0.26 8.07
CA MET A 19 9.00 1.04 7.86
C MET A 19 8.56 1.63 6.53
N GLN A 20 8.57 2.96 6.44
CA GLN A 20 8.33 3.65 5.17
C GLN A 20 9.20 4.88 5.05
N SER A 21 9.60 5.22 3.83
CA SER A 21 10.44 6.38 3.54
C SER A 21 10.21 6.92 2.14
N LEU A 22 10.43 8.23 1.99
CA LEU A 22 10.55 8.93 0.71
C LEU A 22 11.94 8.83 0.09
N ASP A 23 12.90 8.26 0.83
CA ASP A 23 14.31 8.20 0.43
C ASP A 23 14.74 6.77 0.12
N TYR A 24 15.19 6.54 -1.12
CA TYR A 24 15.71 5.25 -1.57
C TYR A 24 16.89 4.75 -0.74
N HIS A 25 17.75 5.65 -0.28
CA HIS A 25 18.90 5.26 0.55
C HIS A 25 18.46 4.67 1.88
N VAL A 26 17.33 5.13 2.42
CA VAL A 26 16.73 4.54 3.63
C VAL A 26 16.20 3.14 3.34
N ILE A 27 15.50 2.97 2.22
CA ILE A 27 15.02 1.65 1.78
C ILE A 27 16.20 0.67 1.66
N ASP A 28 17.23 1.05 0.92
CA ASP A 28 18.41 0.20 0.71
C ASP A 28 19.11 -0.16 2.02
N LYS A 29 19.23 0.78 2.95
CA LYS A 29 19.84 0.53 4.27
C LYS A 29 19.02 -0.41 5.15
N VAL A 30 17.71 -0.30 5.14
CA VAL A 30 16.82 -1.22 5.87
C VAL A 30 16.99 -2.63 5.32
N LEU A 31 16.92 -2.79 4.00
CA LEU A 31 17.04 -4.10 3.34
C LEU A 31 18.45 -4.71 3.51
N ALA A 32 19.50 -3.87 3.56
CA ALA A 32 20.86 -4.32 3.84
C ALA A 32 21.05 -4.75 5.29
N TYR A 33 20.36 -4.10 6.23
CA TYR A 33 20.37 -4.48 7.65
C TYR A 33 19.65 -5.82 7.87
N ASP A 34 18.41 -5.94 7.38
CA ASP A 34 17.61 -7.16 7.43
C ASP A 34 16.53 -7.12 6.35
N SER A 35 16.63 -8.00 5.36
CA SER A 35 15.69 -8.08 4.24
C SER A 35 14.28 -8.56 4.62
N GLU A 36 14.09 -9.07 5.85
CA GLU A 36 12.79 -9.49 6.35
C GLU A 36 11.98 -8.35 6.99
N ILE A 37 12.61 -7.19 7.23
CA ILE A 37 11.89 -6.01 7.70
C ILE A 37 11.10 -5.41 6.53
N PRO A 38 9.74 -5.39 6.59
CA PRO A 38 8.96 -4.79 5.52
C PRO A 38 9.23 -3.28 5.44
N VAL A 39 9.63 -2.81 4.27
CA VAL A 39 9.90 -1.41 4.02
C VAL A 39 9.21 -0.93 2.76
N TYR A 40 8.50 0.21 2.86
CA TYR A 40 7.69 0.77 1.80
C TYR A 40 8.27 2.09 1.31
N PHE A 41 8.24 2.28 0.00
CA PHE A 41 8.59 3.55 -0.61
C PHE A 41 7.35 4.44 -0.70
N ILE A 42 7.45 5.66 -0.16
CA ILE A 42 6.34 6.62 -0.17
C ILE A 42 6.35 7.39 -1.49
N LEU A 43 5.24 7.35 -2.22
CA LEU A 43 5.02 8.11 -3.44
C LEU A 43 3.94 9.16 -3.22
N PRO A 44 4.31 10.45 -3.10
CA PRO A 44 3.32 11.51 -2.91
C PRO A 44 2.54 11.84 -4.18
N TYR A 45 3.07 11.50 -5.34
CA TYR A 45 2.42 11.68 -6.65
C TYR A 45 3.00 10.72 -7.68
N ASN A 46 2.20 10.40 -8.67
CA ASN A 46 2.55 9.45 -9.72
C ASN A 46 3.13 10.19 -10.95
N SER A 47 4.43 10.17 -11.12
CA SER A 47 5.10 10.70 -12.30
C SER A 47 5.81 9.63 -13.13
N VAL A 48 6.55 8.76 -12.45
CA VAL A 48 7.29 7.65 -13.06
C VAL A 48 7.24 6.47 -12.11
N PHE A 49 7.00 5.26 -12.63
CA PHE A 49 7.04 4.06 -11.79
C PHE A 49 8.47 3.82 -11.29
N PRO A 50 8.72 3.97 -9.99
CA PRO A 50 10.06 3.77 -9.44
C PRO A 50 10.37 2.27 -9.35
N ARG A 51 11.57 1.89 -9.75
CA ARG A 51 12.06 0.52 -9.58
C ARG A 51 12.87 0.44 -8.30
N THR A 52 12.27 -0.09 -7.25
CA THR A 52 12.92 -0.31 -5.95
C THR A 52 12.83 -1.78 -5.54
N LYS A 53 13.66 -2.16 -4.57
CA LYS A 53 13.57 -3.46 -3.89
C LYS A 53 12.70 -3.40 -2.64
N ALA A 54 11.97 -2.31 -2.44
CA ALA A 54 11.03 -2.16 -1.32
C ALA A 54 9.99 -3.28 -1.32
N THR A 55 9.46 -3.59 -0.14
CA THR A 55 8.36 -4.55 0.02
C THR A 55 7.12 -4.11 -0.76
N GLY A 56 6.93 -2.81 -0.89
CA GLY A 56 5.84 -2.22 -1.62
C GLY A 56 5.92 -0.69 -1.66
N TYR A 57 4.80 -0.11 -2.01
CA TYR A 57 4.63 1.34 -2.13
C TYR A 57 3.50 1.83 -1.25
N THR A 58 3.64 3.04 -0.74
CA THR A 58 2.52 3.79 -0.14
C THR A 58 2.24 5.02 -0.98
N MET A 59 1.02 5.16 -1.45
CA MET A 59 0.67 6.15 -2.46
C MET A 59 -0.57 6.96 -2.07
N GLU A 60 -0.56 8.25 -2.37
CA GLU A 60 -1.69 9.13 -2.15
C GLU A 60 -2.83 8.77 -3.11
N TYR A 61 -4.08 8.63 -2.58
CA TYR A 61 -5.19 8.02 -3.32
C TYR A 61 -5.61 8.83 -4.56
N SER A 62 -5.49 10.14 -4.54
CA SER A 62 -5.92 10.98 -5.66
C SER A 62 -5.01 10.83 -6.88
N THR A 63 -3.74 10.51 -6.64
CA THR A 63 -2.73 10.33 -7.70
C THR A 63 -2.60 8.89 -8.18
N LEU A 64 -3.20 7.94 -7.45
CA LEU A 64 -3.21 6.55 -7.82
C LEU A 64 -4.06 6.35 -9.08
N ASP A 65 -3.49 5.68 -10.08
CA ASP A 65 -4.14 5.36 -11.33
C ASP A 65 -3.89 3.92 -11.80
N GLU A 66 -4.61 3.52 -12.82
CA GLU A 66 -4.52 2.20 -13.42
C GLU A 66 -3.14 1.90 -14.01
N TYR A 67 -2.47 2.92 -14.55
CA TYR A 67 -1.14 2.74 -15.13
C TYR A 67 -0.13 2.29 -14.07
N PHE A 68 -0.15 2.94 -12.90
CA PHE A 68 0.71 2.57 -11.78
C PHE A 68 0.40 1.15 -11.29
N VAL A 69 -0.88 0.85 -11.08
CA VAL A 69 -1.33 -0.45 -10.60
C VAL A 69 -0.96 -1.56 -11.58
N ASN A 70 -1.16 -1.36 -12.88
CA ASN A 70 -0.77 -2.32 -13.91
C ASN A 70 0.75 -2.61 -13.91
N LYS A 71 1.57 -1.60 -13.65
CA LYS A 71 3.02 -1.79 -13.49
C LYS A 71 3.35 -2.57 -12.21
N LEU A 72 2.68 -2.25 -11.12
CA LEU A 72 2.87 -2.92 -9.84
C LEU A 72 2.52 -4.41 -9.92
N TRP A 73 1.48 -4.77 -10.66
CA TRP A 73 1.03 -6.16 -10.84
C TRP A 73 2.06 -7.06 -11.54
N THR A 74 3.04 -6.49 -12.21
CA THR A 74 4.18 -7.23 -12.76
C THR A 74 5.25 -7.55 -11.72
N THR A 75 5.05 -7.12 -10.48
CA THR A 75 5.96 -7.31 -9.36
C THR A 75 5.24 -8.04 -8.21
N ASP A 76 5.99 -8.58 -7.25
CA ASP A 76 5.41 -9.13 -6.01
C ASP A 76 5.25 -8.06 -4.92
N GLN A 77 5.29 -6.79 -5.29
CA GLN A 77 5.26 -5.67 -4.36
C GLN A 77 3.84 -5.29 -3.98
N ARG A 78 3.67 -4.81 -2.74
CA ARG A 78 2.38 -4.43 -2.18
C ARG A 78 2.07 -2.96 -2.39
N LEU A 79 0.79 -2.63 -2.33
CA LEU A 79 0.27 -1.27 -2.42
C LEU A 79 -0.52 -0.90 -1.16
N TYR A 80 -0.07 0.14 -0.46
CA TYR A 80 -0.84 0.81 0.57
C TYR A 80 -1.26 2.19 0.07
N VAL A 81 -2.48 2.60 0.39
CA VAL A 81 -3.07 3.86 -0.08
C VAL A 81 -3.35 4.79 1.10
N TRP A 82 -3.01 6.07 0.97
CA TRP A 82 -3.23 7.12 1.96
C TRP A 82 -3.75 8.41 1.31
N THR A 83 -4.41 9.32 2.00
CA THR A 83 -5.09 9.09 3.27
C THR A 83 -6.53 8.74 2.99
N VAL A 84 -6.99 7.58 3.43
CA VAL A 84 -8.34 7.07 3.14
C VAL A 84 -9.28 7.51 4.25
N ASN A 85 -9.87 8.72 4.11
CA ASN A 85 -10.72 9.35 5.10
C ASN A 85 -12.18 9.51 4.64
N GLY A 86 -12.60 8.78 3.61
CA GLY A 86 -13.96 8.82 3.08
C GLY A 86 -14.26 7.67 2.14
N SER A 87 -15.54 7.47 1.82
CA SER A 87 -16.01 6.37 0.98
C SER A 87 -15.43 6.41 -0.44
N GLU A 88 -15.25 7.59 -1.03
CA GLU A 88 -14.65 7.72 -2.36
C GLU A 88 -13.22 7.18 -2.41
N ALA A 89 -12.39 7.57 -1.44
CA ALA A 89 -11.01 7.10 -1.33
C ALA A 89 -10.98 5.59 -1.04
N PHE A 90 -11.89 5.10 -0.17
CA PHE A 90 -12.05 3.68 0.12
C PHE A 90 -12.40 2.89 -1.13
N ASP A 91 -13.45 3.27 -1.85
CA ASP A 91 -13.91 2.58 -3.06
C ASP A 91 -12.81 2.56 -4.14
N LYS A 92 -12.10 3.67 -4.31
CA LYS A 92 -10.98 3.73 -5.25
C LYS A 92 -9.84 2.78 -4.85
N ALA A 93 -9.45 2.77 -3.58
CA ALA A 93 -8.40 1.89 -3.08
C ALA A 93 -8.76 0.40 -3.26
N VAL A 94 -10.00 0.02 -2.93
CA VAL A 94 -10.48 -1.37 -3.13
C VAL A 94 -10.54 -1.73 -4.62
N ARG A 95 -11.10 -0.86 -5.45
CA ARG A 95 -11.22 -1.09 -6.90
C ARG A 95 -9.87 -1.28 -7.57
N LEU A 96 -8.86 -0.56 -7.12
CA LEU A 96 -7.50 -0.65 -7.64
C LEU A 96 -6.64 -1.74 -6.97
N GLY A 97 -7.24 -2.52 -6.06
CA GLY A 97 -6.58 -3.69 -5.47
C GLY A 97 -5.51 -3.35 -4.44
N ALA A 98 -5.71 -2.30 -3.64
CA ALA A 98 -4.80 -1.98 -2.55
C ALA A 98 -4.75 -3.11 -1.51
N ASP A 99 -3.55 -3.44 -1.05
CA ASP A 99 -3.31 -4.43 0.01
C ASP A 99 -3.60 -3.86 1.41
N GLY A 100 -3.58 -2.54 1.55
CA GLY A 100 -3.86 -1.88 2.80
C GLY A 100 -4.19 -0.40 2.64
N MET A 101 -4.76 0.18 3.68
CA MET A 101 -5.17 1.57 3.73
C MET A 101 -4.60 2.25 4.96
N ILE A 102 -4.14 3.48 4.79
CA ILE A 102 -3.69 4.37 5.86
C ILE A 102 -4.75 5.44 6.03
N THR A 103 -5.30 5.56 7.23
CA THR A 103 -6.44 6.43 7.52
C THR A 103 -6.29 7.13 8.86
N ASP A 104 -6.89 8.32 8.98
CA ASP A 104 -7.11 9.01 10.26
C ASP A 104 -8.46 8.62 10.88
N ASP A 105 -9.33 7.91 10.12
CA ASP A 105 -10.66 7.49 10.53
C ASP A 105 -10.81 5.97 10.43
N LEU A 106 -10.27 5.27 11.44
CA LEU A 106 -10.29 3.81 11.48
C LEU A 106 -11.72 3.25 11.57
N GLU A 107 -12.61 3.93 12.30
CA GLU A 107 -14.00 3.48 12.46
C GLU A 107 -14.73 3.50 11.12
N MET A 108 -14.54 4.54 10.33
CA MET A 108 -15.11 4.65 9.00
C MET A 108 -14.61 3.52 8.10
N VAL A 109 -13.30 3.29 8.05
CA VAL A 109 -12.72 2.22 7.20
C VAL A 109 -13.20 0.84 7.65
N GLN A 110 -13.21 0.56 8.95
CA GLN A 110 -13.73 -0.71 9.47
C GLN A 110 -15.20 -0.93 9.12
N SER A 111 -16.03 0.13 9.22
CA SER A 111 -17.43 0.08 8.82
C SER A 111 -17.59 -0.25 7.32
N GLN A 112 -16.81 0.39 6.46
CA GLN A 112 -16.83 0.11 5.02
C GLN A 112 -16.38 -1.32 4.70
N VAL A 113 -15.34 -1.82 5.36
CA VAL A 113 -14.88 -3.21 5.22
C VAL A 113 -15.98 -4.20 5.63
N THR A 114 -16.64 -3.95 6.76
CA THR A 114 -17.74 -4.82 7.24
C THR A 114 -18.90 -4.81 6.23
N MET A 115 -19.30 -3.64 5.73
CA MET A 115 -20.33 -3.54 4.71
C MET A 115 -19.97 -4.30 3.43
N ALA A 116 -18.73 -4.21 2.99
CA ALA A 116 -18.23 -4.92 1.81
C ALA A 116 -18.20 -6.44 2.01
N GLN A 117 -17.92 -6.91 3.21
CA GLN A 117 -17.92 -8.34 3.54
C GLN A 117 -19.32 -8.93 3.66
N ASP A 118 -20.26 -8.15 4.19
CA ASP A 118 -21.63 -8.60 4.47
C ASP A 118 -22.58 -8.42 3.26
N ASP A 119 -22.17 -7.65 2.25
CA ASP A 119 -22.95 -7.39 1.06
C ASP A 119 -22.45 -8.19 -0.16
N PRO A 120 -23.13 -9.29 -0.55
CA PRO A 120 -22.75 -10.05 -1.73
C PRO A 120 -22.83 -9.24 -3.04
N GLU A 121 -23.77 -8.29 -3.15
CA GLU A 121 -23.90 -7.43 -4.33
C GLU A 121 -22.72 -6.46 -4.42
N TYR A 122 -22.27 -5.95 -3.28
CA TYR A 122 -21.09 -5.09 -3.23
C TYR A 122 -19.81 -5.85 -3.64
N THR A 123 -19.64 -7.05 -3.13
CA THR A 123 -18.52 -7.93 -3.50
C THR A 123 -18.56 -8.28 -4.98
N GLU A 124 -19.74 -8.61 -5.53
CA GLU A 124 -19.91 -8.88 -6.96
C GLU A 124 -19.62 -7.65 -7.81
N LEU A 125 -20.07 -6.46 -7.38
CA LEU A 125 -19.76 -5.19 -8.04
C LEU A 125 -18.26 -4.90 -8.08
N LEU A 126 -17.55 -5.14 -6.97
CA LEU A 126 -16.11 -4.97 -6.90
C LEU A 126 -15.37 -5.96 -7.82
N LEU A 127 -15.78 -7.22 -7.82
CA LEU A 127 -15.24 -8.24 -8.71
C LEU A 127 -15.48 -7.89 -10.17
N LYS A 128 -16.69 -7.44 -10.51
CA LYS A 128 -17.03 -7.00 -11.86
C LYS A 128 -16.17 -5.82 -12.30
N LYS A 129 -16.05 -4.80 -11.46
CA LYS A 129 -15.17 -3.64 -11.74
C LYS A 129 -13.70 -4.05 -11.87
N ALA A 130 -13.22 -4.94 -11.04
CA ALA A 130 -11.87 -5.48 -11.14
C ALA A 130 -11.67 -6.25 -12.44
N MET A 131 -12.65 -7.03 -12.88
CA MET A 131 -12.59 -7.77 -14.15
C MET A 131 -12.64 -6.83 -15.37
N GLU A 132 -13.46 -5.77 -15.33
CA GLU A 132 -13.51 -4.73 -16.36
C GLU A 132 -12.15 -4.01 -16.48
N PHE A 133 -11.48 -3.83 -15.35
CA PHE A 133 -10.14 -3.24 -15.28
C PHE A 133 -9.08 -4.10 -15.99
N PHE A 134 -9.21 -5.41 -15.92
CA PHE A 134 -8.27 -6.35 -16.55
C PHE A 134 -8.59 -6.69 -17.99
N ASP A 135 -9.63 -6.14 -18.56
CA ASP A 135 -10.11 -6.37 -19.94
C ASP A 135 -9.47 -7.61 -20.61
N PHE A 136 -9.95 -8.74 -20.16
CA PHE A 136 -9.55 -10.02 -20.75
C PHE A 136 -10.42 -10.33 -21.94
#